data_1688d197cf2443fe939d15610b55ce0f
#
_entry.id   1688d197cf2443fe939d15610b55ce0f
#
_cell.length_a   1.000
_cell.length_b   1.000
_cell.length_c   1.000
_cell.angle_alpha   90.00
_cell.angle_beta   90.00
_cell.angle_gamma   90.00
#
_symmetry.space_group_name_H-M   'P 1'
#
loop_
_entity.id
_entity.type
_entity.pdbx_description
1 polymer ?
#
loop_
_entity_poly.entity_id
_entity_poly.type
_entity_poly.pdbx_seq_one_letter_code
_entity_poly.pdbx_strand_id
1 'polypeptide(L)'
;MLLFLSSSPKGANKEQKNKNIMAYTNLLYHIVFRPKNSESVIPIDKEELLYRYIWGFVKNKKGVLYRIGGMPDHIHMLVQLSPTVAISDFVRDLKIASGLFLENNKSEFPRFGGWARSYCAITYSKSEKDIVINYIKNQKEHHRKRTLHDELLELLREADIDVDMTYFLKD
;
A
#
# COMPACT_ATOMS: atom_id res chain seq x y z
N MET A 1 24.16 -55.68 -26.25
CA MET A 1 23.85 -54.36 -26.86
C MET A 1 22.33 -54.18 -26.72
N LEU A 2 21.88 -53.61 -25.61
CA LEU A 2 20.47 -53.46 -25.26
C LEU A 2 20.11 -51.97 -25.34
N LEU A 3 19.17 -51.69 -26.23
CA LEU A 3 18.53 -50.38 -26.37
C LEU A 3 17.53 -50.15 -25.25
N PHE A 4 17.75 -49.15 -24.38
CA PHE A 4 16.74 -48.67 -23.45
C PHE A 4 15.94 -47.54 -24.12
N LEU A 5 14.70 -47.87 -24.48
CA LEU A 5 13.67 -46.89 -24.83
C LEU A 5 13.18 -46.19 -23.57
N SER A 6 13.48 -44.90 -23.43
CA SER A 6 12.92 -44.06 -22.38
C SER A 6 11.51 -43.65 -22.77
N SER A 7 10.53 -44.12 -22.02
CA SER A 7 9.15 -43.67 -22.09
C SER A 7 9.01 -42.38 -21.24
N SER A 8 8.70 -41.28 -21.93
CA SER A 8 8.26 -40.02 -21.28
C SER A 8 6.95 -40.21 -20.53
N PRO A 9 6.79 -39.72 -19.30
CA PRO A 9 5.49 -39.71 -18.66
C PRO A 9 4.59 -38.64 -19.30
N LYS A 10 3.49 -39.11 -19.85
CA LYS A 10 2.39 -38.28 -20.36
C LYS A 10 1.69 -37.56 -19.21
N GLY A 11 1.51 -36.26 -19.40
CA GLY A 11 0.28 -35.59 -19.01
C GLY A 11 0.07 -35.37 -17.51
N ALA A 12 0.73 -34.37 -16.92
CA ALA A 12 0.14 -33.68 -15.79
C ALA A 12 -1.04 -32.82 -16.30
N ASN A 13 -2.26 -33.34 -16.15
CA ASN A 13 -3.47 -32.55 -16.28
C ASN A 13 -3.38 -31.35 -15.33
N LYS A 14 -3.11 -30.17 -15.86
CA LYS A 14 -3.45 -28.92 -15.21
C LYS A 14 -4.97 -28.86 -15.18
N GLU A 15 -5.57 -29.39 -14.13
CA GLU A 15 -6.91 -28.97 -13.74
C GLU A 15 -6.85 -27.46 -13.48
N GLN A 16 -7.18 -26.70 -14.52
CA GLN A 16 -7.63 -25.33 -14.35
C GLN A 16 -8.86 -25.41 -13.46
N LYS A 17 -8.69 -25.18 -12.15
CA LYS A 17 -9.81 -24.83 -11.29
C LYS A 17 -10.49 -23.63 -11.94
N ASN A 18 -11.59 -23.91 -12.65
CA ASN A 18 -12.56 -22.89 -13.06
C ASN A 18 -13.05 -22.23 -11.77
N LYS A 19 -12.32 -21.19 -11.31
CA LYS A 19 -12.91 -20.24 -10.38
C LYS A 19 -14.07 -19.63 -11.14
N ASN A 20 -15.29 -19.92 -10.74
CA ASN A 20 -16.45 -19.16 -11.17
C ASN A 20 -16.16 -17.69 -10.81
N ILE A 21 -15.71 -16.94 -11.80
CA ILE A 21 -15.47 -15.51 -11.67
C ILE A 21 -16.86 -14.87 -11.73
N MET A 22 -17.44 -14.59 -10.56
CA MET A 22 -18.75 -13.99 -10.44
C MET A 22 -18.74 -12.46 -10.65
N ALA A 23 -17.57 -11.83 -10.63
CA ALA A 23 -17.42 -10.39 -10.80
C ALA A 23 -16.07 -10.02 -11.42
N TYR A 24 -16.08 -9.02 -12.30
CA TYR A 24 -14.88 -8.41 -12.88
C TYR A 24 -14.72 -7.03 -12.26
N THR A 25 -13.67 -6.83 -11.48
CA THR A 25 -13.44 -5.57 -10.75
C THR A 25 -12.01 -5.07 -10.92
N ASN A 26 -11.86 -3.75 -10.95
CA ASN A 26 -10.57 -3.07 -10.91
C ASN A 26 -10.65 -1.94 -9.88
N LEU A 27 -10.47 -2.29 -8.61
CA LEU A 27 -10.56 -1.36 -7.48
C LEU A 27 -9.14 -0.96 -7.05
N LEU A 28 -8.63 0.07 -7.69
CA LEU A 28 -7.28 0.57 -7.49
C LEU A 28 -7.32 1.79 -6.58
N TYR A 29 -6.67 1.68 -5.43
CA TYR A 29 -6.63 2.73 -4.40
C TYR A 29 -5.19 3.26 -4.23
N HIS A 30 -5.04 4.56 -4.28
CA HIS A 30 -3.90 5.26 -3.73
C HIS A 30 -4.22 5.66 -2.30
N ILE A 31 -3.52 5.06 -1.35
CA ILE A 31 -3.74 5.28 0.08
C ILE A 31 -2.56 6.04 0.64
N VAL A 32 -2.85 7.12 1.40
CA VAL A 32 -1.84 7.88 2.14
C VAL A 32 -2.20 7.86 3.62
N PHE A 33 -1.25 7.52 4.47
CA PHE A 33 -1.42 7.56 5.92
C PHE A 33 -0.10 7.94 6.61
N ARG A 34 -0.19 8.41 7.83
CA ARG A 34 0.93 9.04 8.53
C ARG A 34 1.03 8.60 10.00
N PRO A 35 2.20 8.70 10.61
CA PRO A 35 2.34 8.65 12.06
C PRO A 35 1.56 9.78 12.76
N LYS A 36 1.26 9.61 14.04
CA LYS A 36 0.66 10.67 14.87
C LYS A 36 1.46 11.96 14.75
N ASN A 37 0.75 13.09 14.73
CA ASN A 37 1.30 14.43 14.61
C ASN A 37 2.22 14.66 13.39
N SER A 38 2.16 13.80 12.38
CA SER A 38 3.08 13.79 11.22
C SER A 38 4.56 13.78 11.65
N GLU A 39 4.88 13.06 12.71
CA GLU A 39 6.26 12.96 13.19
C GLU A 39 7.12 12.12 12.24
N SER A 40 8.36 12.56 12.01
CA SER A 40 9.36 11.85 11.21
C SER A 40 9.94 10.68 12.01
N VAL A 41 9.24 9.54 12.01
CA VAL A 41 9.56 8.35 12.83
C VAL A 41 9.96 7.12 12.03
N ILE A 42 9.89 7.17 10.70
CA ILE A 42 10.31 6.07 9.81
C ILE A 42 11.71 6.39 9.28
N PRO A 43 12.78 5.75 9.80
CA PRO A 43 14.13 6.01 9.30
C PRO A 43 14.26 5.57 7.83
N ILE A 44 14.92 6.38 7.01
CA ILE A 44 15.06 6.13 5.56
C ILE A 44 15.80 4.82 5.28
N ASP A 45 16.77 4.46 6.09
CA ASP A 45 17.53 3.21 5.98
C ASP A 45 16.75 1.97 6.47
N LYS A 46 15.59 2.16 7.11
CA LYS A 46 14.72 1.10 7.67
C LYS A 46 13.37 1.00 6.96
N GLU A 47 13.02 1.94 6.09
CA GLU A 47 11.73 1.96 5.41
C GLU A 47 11.42 0.65 4.67
N GLU A 48 12.43 0.03 4.06
CA GLU A 48 12.29 -1.23 3.32
C GLU A 48 11.79 -2.38 4.22
N LEU A 49 12.19 -2.40 5.48
CA LEU A 49 11.74 -3.41 6.44
C LEU A 49 10.23 -3.30 6.69
N LEU A 50 9.74 -2.07 6.88
CA LEU A 50 8.31 -1.78 7.01
C LEU A 50 7.55 -2.09 5.71
N TYR A 51 8.09 -1.72 4.55
CA TYR A 51 7.44 -1.93 3.25
C TYR A 51 7.26 -3.42 2.92
N ARG A 52 8.23 -4.26 3.25
CA ARG A 52 8.12 -5.73 3.13
C ARG A 52 7.04 -6.30 4.03
N TYR A 53 6.93 -5.81 5.26
CA TYR A 53 5.86 -6.21 6.16
C TYR A 53 4.48 -5.85 5.59
N ILE A 54 4.30 -4.61 5.13
CA ILE A 54 3.06 -4.13 4.50
C ILE A 54 2.73 -4.94 3.25
N TRP A 55 3.73 -5.26 2.41
CA TRP A 55 3.52 -6.12 1.24
C TRP A 55 2.98 -7.50 1.64
N GLY A 56 3.53 -8.13 2.66
CA GLY A 56 3.05 -9.40 3.21
C GLY A 56 1.61 -9.31 3.72
N PHE A 57 1.28 -8.21 4.43
CA PHE A 57 -0.07 -7.95 4.90
C PHE A 57 -1.07 -7.84 3.74
N VAL A 58 -0.77 -7.03 2.72
CA VAL A 58 -1.62 -6.87 1.53
C VAL A 58 -1.86 -8.19 0.83
N LYS A 59 -0.81 -9.00 0.64
CA LYS A 59 -0.89 -10.33 0.04
C LYS A 59 -1.80 -11.26 0.84
N ASN A 60 -1.73 -11.24 2.17
CA ASN A 60 -2.58 -12.04 3.05
C ASN A 60 -4.07 -11.63 2.96
N LYS A 61 -4.34 -10.34 2.70
CA LYS A 61 -5.68 -9.81 2.42
C LYS A 61 -6.13 -10.06 0.96
N LYS A 62 -5.39 -10.86 0.18
CA LYS A 62 -5.64 -11.15 -1.25
C LYS A 62 -5.65 -9.89 -2.14
N GLY A 63 -4.99 -8.83 -1.69
CA GLY A 63 -4.73 -7.63 -2.47
C GLY A 63 -3.46 -7.75 -3.32
N VAL A 64 -3.26 -6.77 -4.20
CA VAL A 64 -2.03 -6.60 -4.99
C VAL A 64 -1.45 -5.24 -4.69
N LEU A 65 -0.26 -5.20 -4.10
CA LEU A 65 0.49 -3.96 -3.88
C LEU A 65 1.35 -3.67 -5.12
N TYR A 66 1.03 -2.61 -5.84
CA TYR A 66 1.78 -2.20 -7.04
C TYR A 66 2.99 -1.33 -6.70
N ARG A 67 2.82 -0.44 -5.74
CA ARG A 67 3.90 0.44 -5.27
C ARG A 67 3.66 0.84 -3.81
N ILE A 68 4.75 1.01 -3.07
CA ILE A 68 4.81 1.65 -1.77
C ILE A 68 6.03 2.55 -1.73
N GLY A 69 5.94 3.65 -1.04
CA GLY A 69 7.00 4.64 -0.84
C GLY A 69 6.52 5.73 0.10
N GLY A 70 7.35 6.72 0.37
CA GLY A 70 6.97 7.84 1.23
C GLY A 70 8.18 8.57 1.78
N MET A 71 7.94 9.27 2.86
CA MET A 71 8.89 10.04 3.64
C MET A 71 8.89 9.53 5.09
N PRO A 72 9.81 9.99 5.95
CA PRO A 72 9.82 9.58 7.36
C PRO A 72 8.52 9.85 8.13
N ASP A 73 7.67 10.75 7.66
CA ASP A 73 6.43 11.23 8.29
C ASP A 73 5.14 10.77 7.61
N HIS A 74 5.22 10.01 6.49
CA HIS A 74 4.03 9.47 5.81
C HIS A 74 4.37 8.37 4.81
N ILE A 75 3.36 7.59 4.45
CA ILE A 75 3.44 6.49 3.49
C ILE A 75 2.37 6.67 2.41
N HIS A 76 2.78 6.45 1.17
CA HIS A 76 1.92 6.27 0.01
C HIS A 76 1.95 4.82 -0.43
N MET A 77 0.79 4.28 -0.80
CA MET A 77 0.72 2.95 -1.41
C MET A 77 -0.35 2.89 -2.49
N LEU A 78 -0.04 2.23 -3.59
CA LEU A 78 -1.00 1.91 -4.64
C LEU A 78 -1.35 0.44 -4.55
N VAL A 79 -2.60 0.14 -4.23
CA VAL A 79 -3.08 -1.22 -3.96
C VAL A 79 -4.38 -1.51 -4.70
N GLN A 80 -4.48 -2.72 -5.24
CA GLN A 80 -5.75 -3.26 -5.72
C GLN A 80 -6.35 -4.17 -4.66
N LEU A 81 -7.61 -3.94 -4.32
CA LEU A 81 -8.33 -4.70 -3.32
C LEU A 81 -9.46 -5.55 -3.95
N SER A 82 -9.85 -6.60 -3.25
CA SER A 82 -11.05 -7.37 -3.58
C SER A 82 -12.31 -6.53 -3.34
N PRO A 83 -13.38 -6.69 -4.15
CA PRO A 83 -14.64 -5.99 -3.95
C PRO A 83 -15.35 -6.34 -2.63
N THR A 84 -14.92 -7.39 -1.95
CA THR A 84 -15.46 -7.81 -0.64
C THR A 84 -14.74 -7.14 0.54
N VAL A 85 -13.78 -6.27 0.29
CA VAL A 85 -12.97 -5.61 1.32
C VAL A 85 -13.38 -4.13 1.39
N ALA A 86 -13.95 -3.71 2.52
CA ALA A 86 -14.19 -2.30 2.79
C ALA A 86 -12.85 -1.58 3.01
N ILE A 87 -12.65 -0.44 2.34
CA ILE A 87 -11.41 0.34 2.43
C ILE A 87 -11.11 0.78 3.87
N SER A 88 -12.11 1.17 4.64
CA SER A 88 -11.97 1.57 6.04
C SER A 88 -11.44 0.44 6.92
N ASP A 89 -11.96 -0.78 6.74
CA ASP A 89 -11.53 -1.96 7.47
C ASP A 89 -10.11 -2.35 7.09
N PHE A 90 -9.80 -2.29 5.79
CA PHE A 90 -8.45 -2.58 5.29
C PHE A 90 -7.41 -1.63 5.90
N VAL A 91 -7.66 -0.32 5.90
CA VAL A 91 -6.72 0.68 6.44
C VAL A 91 -6.61 0.56 7.95
N ARG A 92 -7.72 0.33 8.67
CA ARG A 92 -7.71 0.07 10.11
C ARG A 92 -6.81 -1.12 10.44
N ASP A 93 -7.06 -2.26 9.80
CA ASP A 93 -6.32 -3.50 10.05
C ASP A 93 -4.84 -3.37 9.68
N LEU A 94 -4.55 -2.66 8.57
CA LEU A 94 -3.18 -2.35 8.14
C LEU A 94 -2.44 -1.53 9.20
N LYS A 95 -3.07 -0.47 9.73
CA LYS A 95 -2.48 0.38 10.77
C LYS A 95 -2.26 -0.40 12.07
N ILE A 96 -3.19 -1.25 12.47
CA ILE A 96 -3.02 -2.10 13.66
C ILE A 96 -1.84 -3.06 13.45
N ALA A 97 -1.82 -3.81 12.36
CA ALA A 97 -0.80 -4.82 12.10
C ALA A 97 0.60 -4.20 11.94
N SER A 98 0.71 -3.14 11.14
CA SER A 98 1.99 -2.45 10.94
C SER A 98 2.43 -1.67 12.18
N GLY A 99 1.51 -1.14 12.98
CA GLY A 99 1.80 -0.52 14.27
C GLY A 99 2.44 -1.50 15.24
N LEU A 100 1.83 -2.68 15.43
CA LEU A 100 2.39 -3.76 16.25
C LEU A 100 3.77 -4.22 15.73
N PHE A 101 3.94 -4.30 14.42
CA PHE A 101 5.24 -4.63 13.83
C PHE A 101 6.30 -3.59 14.22
N LEU A 102 6.00 -2.30 14.12
CA LEU A 102 6.92 -1.22 14.46
C LEU A 102 7.24 -1.20 15.97
N GLU A 103 6.23 -1.44 16.81
CA GLU A 103 6.39 -1.55 18.27
C GLU A 103 7.27 -2.74 18.68
N ASN A 104 7.16 -3.87 17.99
CA ASN A 104 7.99 -5.04 18.23
C ASN A 104 9.42 -4.91 17.66
N ASN A 105 9.67 -3.89 16.82
CA ASN A 105 10.97 -3.59 16.22
C ASN A 105 11.48 -2.21 16.66
N LYS A 106 11.40 -1.89 17.96
CA LYS A 106 11.79 -0.58 18.50
C LYS A 106 13.27 -0.25 18.32
N SER A 107 14.15 -1.23 18.19
CA SER A 107 15.56 -1.00 17.83
C SER A 107 15.71 -0.30 16.48
N GLU A 108 14.84 -0.63 15.53
CA GLU A 108 14.84 -0.08 14.17
C GLU A 108 13.96 1.17 14.05
N PHE A 109 12.88 1.25 14.86
CA PHE A 109 11.89 2.32 14.84
C PHE A 109 11.67 2.95 16.24
N PRO A 110 12.73 3.52 16.86
CA PRO A 110 12.69 3.91 18.28
C PRO A 110 11.69 5.01 18.62
N ARG A 111 11.32 5.85 17.63
CA ARG A 111 10.44 7.01 17.83
C ARG A 111 8.99 6.77 17.44
N PHE A 112 8.65 5.56 16.95
CA PHE A 112 7.26 5.31 16.55
C PHE A 112 6.32 5.32 17.75
N GLY A 113 5.34 6.25 17.73
CA GLY A 113 4.32 6.45 18.77
C GLY A 113 2.89 6.10 18.32
N GLY A 114 2.75 5.48 17.13
CA GLY A 114 1.46 5.09 16.57
C GLY A 114 1.11 5.81 15.28
N TRP A 115 0.10 5.30 14.58
CA TRP A 115 -0.47 5.92 13.38
C TRP A 115 -1.54 6.94 13.75
N ALA A 116 -1.64 8.02 12.98
CA ALA A 116 -2.77 8.95 13.01
C ALA A 116 -4.08 8.23 12.68
N ARG A 117 -5.21 8.75 13.15
CA ARG A 117 -6.53 8.16 12.86
C ARG A 117 -6.91 8.34 11.39
N SER A 118 -6.66 9.53 10.85
CA SER A 118 -7.00 9.91 9.48
C SER A 118 -6.17 9.14 8.44
N TYR A 119 -6.68 9.06 7.23
CA TYR A 119 -6.00 8.60 6.02
C TYR A 119 -6.66 9.24 4.80
N CYS A 120 -5.95 9.27 3.69
CA CYS A 120 -6.49 9.60 2.38
C CYS A 120 -6.58 8.32 1.56
N ALA A 121 -7.67 8.13 0.79
CA ALA A 121 -7.81 7.04 -0.16
C ALA A 121 -8.54 7.53 -1.41
N ILE A 122 -7.86 7.52 -2.54
CA ILE A 122 -8.36 7.97 -3.83
C ILE A 122 -8.32 6.80 -4.80
N THR A 123 -9.34 6.64 -5.62
CA THR A 123 -9.40 5.60 -6.65
C THR A 123 -8.89 6.13 -7.98
N TYR A 124 -8.24 5.24 -8.75
CA TYR A 124 -7.72 5.56 -10.07
C TYR A 124 -8.14 4.52 -11.08
N SER A 125 -8.21 4.92 -12.34
CA SER A 125 -8.45 4.01 -13.46
C SER A 125 -7.18 3.18 -13.76
N LYS A 126 -7.34 2.11 -14.55
CA LYS A 126 -6.20 1.31 -15.00
C LYS A 126 -5.21 2.13 -15.85
N SER A 127 -5.68 3.09 -16.62
CA SER A 127 -4.85 3.96 -17.46
C SER A 127 -3.94 4.90 -16.66
N GLU A 128 -4.34 5.26 -15.43
CA GLU A 128 -3.58 6.16 -14.55
C GLU A 128 -2.58 5.41 -13.65
N LYS A 129 -2.66 4.08 -13.61
CA LYS A 129 -1.86 3.25 -12.69
C LYS A 129 -0.36 3.57 -12.74
N ASP A 130 0.21 3.67 -13.93
CA ASP A 130 1.65 3.88 -14.10
C ASP A 130 2.06 5.32 -13.73
N ILE A 131 1.16 6.29 -13.88
CA ILE A 131 1.34 7.67 -13.44
C ILE A 131 1.46 7.69 -11.91
N VAL A 132 0.53 7.02 -11.20
CA VAL A 132 0.53 6.97 -9.73
C VAL A 132 1.73 6.17 -9.21
N ILE A 133 2.13 5.07 -9.87
CA ILE A 133 3.36 4.33 -9.52
C ILE A 133 4.58 5.26 -9.60
N ASN A 134 4.73 6.03 -10.68
CA ASN A 134 5.85 6.94 -10.85
C ASN A 134 5.80 8.09 -9.83
N TYR A 135 4.62 8.60 -9.52
CA TYR A 135 4.41 9.59 -8.47
C TYR A 135 4.93 9.08 -7.11
N ILE A 136 4.50 7.89 -6.68
CA ILE A 136 4.94 7.27 -5.41
C ILE A 136 6.45 6.97 -5.43
N LYS A 137 6.99 6.55 -6.57
CA LYS A 137 8.43 6.28 -6.72
C LYS A 137 9.28 7.53 -6.48
N ASN A 138 8.79 8.69 -6.89
CA ASN A 138 9.53 9.95 -6.88
C ASN A 138 9.23 10.80 -5.63
N GLN A 139 8.60 10.25 -4.59
CA GLN A 139 8.22 10.98 -3.39
C GLN A 139 9.38 11.76 -2.75
N LYS A 140 10.57 11.17 -2.65
CA LYS A 140 11.74 11.85 -2.07
C LYS A 140 12.18 13.09 -2.85
N GLU A 141 11.96 13.12 -4.16
CA GLU A 141 12.24 14.29 -4.99
C GLU A 141 11.12 15.35 -4.89
N HIS A 142 9.87 14.92 -4.85
CA HIS A 142 8.72 15.80 -4.66
C HIS A 142 8.81 16.57 -3.33
N HIS A 143 9.17 15.88 -2.24
CA HIS A 143 9.28 16.46 -0.89
C HIS A 143 10.49 17.38 -0.67
N ARG A 144 11.39 17.52 -1.62
CA ARG A 144 12.39 18.61 -1.59
C ARG A 144 11.76 20.00 -1.71
N LYS A 145 10.54 20.10 -2.26
CA LYS A 145 9.87 21.36 -2.59
C LYS A 145 8.49 21.52 -1.97
N ARG A 146 7.92 20.48 -1.37
CA ARG A 146 6.54 20.45 -0.86
C ARG A 146 6.47 19.78 0.49
N THR A 147 5.53 20.25 1.33
CA THR A 147 5.18 19.59 2.59
C THR A 147 4.11 18.54 2.36
N LEU A 148 3.95 17.59 3.30
CA LEU A 148 2.84 16.64 3.30
C LEU A 148 1.47 17.35 3.27
N HIS A 149 1.35 18.48 3.99
CA HIS A 149 0.13 19.27 4.02
C HIS A 149 -0.25 19.76 2.61
N ASP A 150 0.68 20.37 1.90
CA ASP A 150 0.44 20.93 0.56
C ASP A 150 0.15 19.82 -0.46
N GLU A 151 0.86 18.70 -0.34
CA GLU A 151 0.68 17.53 -1.19
C GLU A 151 -0.71 16.93 -1.03
N LEU A 152 -1.16 16.70 0.22
CA LEU A 152 -2.48 16.13 0.46
C LEU A 152 -3.61 17.06 0.03
N LEU A 153 -3.46 18.40 0.23
CA LEU A 153 -4.44 19.37 -0.27
C LEU A 153 -4.55 19.33 -1.80
N GLU A 154 -3.43 19.19 -2.51
CA GLU A 154 -3.44 19.06 -3.97
C GLU A 154 -4.13 17.77 -4.41
N LEU A 155 -3.76 16.61 -3.82
CA LEU A 155 -4.39 15.33 -4.13
C LEU A 155 -5.91 15.33 -3.89
N LEU A 156 -6.36 15.93 -2.79
CA LEU A 156 -7.78 16.01 -2.46
C LEU A 156 -8.52 16.96 -3.41
N ARG A 157 -7.91 18.07 -3.80
CA ARG A 157 -8.47 19.00 -4.77
C ARG A 157 -8.60 18.37 -6.17
N GLU A 158 -7.57 17.62 -6.61
CA GLU A 158 -7.61 16.90 -7.88
C GLU A 158 -8.67 15.80 -7.90
N ALA A 159 -8.99 15.23 -6.73
CA ALA A 159 -10.04 14.24 -6.56
C ALA A 159 -11.44 14.84 -6.31
N ASP A 160 -11.58 16.17 -6.38
CA ASP A 160 -12.83 16.90 -6.08
C ASP A 160 -13.41 16.58 -4.70
N ILE A 161 -12.53 16.46 -3.70
CA ILE A 161 -12.88 16.19 -2.31
C ILE A 161 -12.76 17.46 -1.48
N ASP A 162 -13.87 17.89 -0.90
CA ASP A 162 -13.90 19.03 0.04
C ASP A 162 -13.15 18.70 1.33
N VAL A 163 -12.34 19.66 1.78
CA VAL A 163 -11.50 19.50 2.99
C VAL A 163 -12.02 20.42 4.09
N ASP A 164 -12.43 19.83 5.21
CA ASP A 164 -12.65 20.61 6.44
C ASP A 164 -11.31 20.90 7.11
N MET A 165 -10.83 22.13 6.94
CA MET A 165 -9.55 22.60 7.47
C MET A 165 -9.51 22.57 9.01
N THR A 166 -10.66 22.48 9.69
CA THR A 166 -10.74 22.39 11.15
C THR A 166 -10.18 21.06 11.65
N TYR A 167 -10.34 19.99 10.84
CA TYR A 167 -9.93 18.62 11.18
C TYR A 167 -8.78 18.09 10.32
N PHE A 168 -8.38 18.84 9.30
CA PHE A 168 -7.33 18.42 8.37
C PHE A 168 -6.01 18.20 9.10
N LEU A 169 -5.45 16.99 8.98
CA LEU A 169 -4.23 16.53 9.64
C LEU A 169 -4.23 16.64 11.17
N LYS A 170 -5.38 16.71 11.81
CA LYS A 170 -5.50 16.52 13.28
C LYS A 170 -5.60 15.03 13.61
N ASP A 171 -5.05 14.65 14.76
CA ASP A 171 -5.09 13.27 15.29
C ASP A 171 -6.24 13.05 16.26
#